data_0afd8e0d2c4d251c50ed5e9f22c1899d
#
_entry.id   0afd8e0d2c4d251c50ed5e9f22c1899d
#
_cell.length_a   1.000
_cell.length_b   1.000
_cell.length_c   1.000
_cell.angle_alpha   90.00
_cell.angle_beta   90.00
_cell.angle_gamma   90.00
#
_symmetry.space_group_name_H-M   'P 1'
#
loop_
_entity.id
_entity.type
_entity.pdbx_description
1 polymer ?
#
loop_
_entity_poly.entity_id
_entity_poly.type
_entity_poly.pdbx_seq_one_letter_code
_entity_poly.pdbx_strand_id
1 'polypeptide(L)'
;HGVHRRQRQMCIRDSLFSDPDSTDVTLVMTGEWGDITSGSTVQTSVISMVETRKDAVALISPPTSTVLGSNPLSAVVSYFDSTMTQKSNYAFVDSNVKYQYDKYNDKYRWLPLNGDIAGLMARTDNDRDPWFSPAGFNRGVIKNSVKLGWDQTKVHRDTIYPKAINPVVTFPGQGTVLYGDRTHTTKPSAFDRINVRRLFIILEKSIATAAKFTLFEFNDAFTRSQFTALVEPFLREVKGRRGIYDFLVVCDETNNTPAVVDANEFV
;
A
#
# COMPACT_ATOMS: atom_id res chain seq x y z
N HIS A 1 5.26 2.19 -33.37
CA HIS A 1 5.21 0.71 -33.16
C HIS A 1 5.85 0.26 -31.81
N GLY A 2 6.85 0.96 -31.26
CA GLY A 2 7.54 0.56 -30.02
C GLY A 2 6.70 0.77 -28.73
N VAL A 3 5.91 1.81 -28.66
CA VAL A 3 5.10 2.17 -27.48
C VAL A 3 3.97 1.16 -27.25
N HIS A 4 3.23 0.80 -28.30
CA HIS A 4 2.16 -0.20 -28.20
C HIS A 4 2.66 -1.62 -27.85
N ARG A 5 3.90 -1.97 -28.23
CA ARG A 5 4.48 -3.27 -27.88
C ARG A 5 4.86 -3.34 -26.39
N ARG A 6 5.35 -2.23 -25.81
CA ARG A 6 5.62 -2.14 -24.37
C ARG A 6 4.35 -2.14 -23.52
N GLN A 7 3.31 -1.43 -23.95
CA GLN A 7 2.01 -1.46 -23.29
C GLN A 7 1.38 -2.85 -23.28
N ARG A 8 1.39 -3.58 -24.42
CA ARG A 8 0.88 -4.96 -24.48
C ARG A 8 1.67 -5.93 -23.58
N GLN A 9 2.99 -5.81 -23.53
CA GLN A 9 3.81 -6.66 -22.65
C GLN A 9 3.57 -6.35 -21.17
N MET A 10 3.16 -5.13 -20.83
CA MET A 10 2.88 -4.73 -19.47
C MET A 10 1.51 -5.21 -19.00
N CYS A 11 0.47 -5.05 -19.81
CA CYS A 11 -0.85 -5.62 -19.50
C CYS A 11 -0.81 -7.16 -19.31
N ILE A 12 0.03 -7.86 -20.06
CA ILE A 12 0.23 -9.31 -19.89
C ILE A 12 0.95 -9.62 -18.57
N ARG A 13 1.87 -8.76 -18.13
CA ARG A 13 2.57 -8.94 -16.84
C ARG A 13 1.68 -8.59 -15.66
N ASP A 14 0.86 -7.56 -15.76
CA ASP A 14 -0.11 -7.19 -14.73
C ASP A 14 -1.13 -8.31 -14.50
N SER A 15 -1.59 -8.99 -15.56
CA SER A 15 -2.49 -10.13 -15.46
C SER A 15 -1.90 -11.35 -14.76
N LEU A 16 -0.57 -11.52 -14.79
CA LEU A 16 0.11 -12.59 -14.06
C LEU A 16 0.11 -12.37 -12.55
N PHE A 17 -0.04 -11.13 -12.09
CA PHE A 17 -0.14 -10.77 -10.69
C PHE A 17 -1.58 -10.54 -10.21
N SER A 18 -2.57 -10.70 -11.09
CA SER A 18 -3.98 -10.47 -10.74
C SER A 18 -4.58 -11.55 -9.86
N ASP A 19 -4.06 -12.77 -9.92
CA ASP A 19 -4.53 -13.90 -9.15
C ASP A 19 -3.75 -14.02 -7.82
N PRO A 20 -4.42 -13.84 -6.66
CA PRO A 20 -3.79 -13.94 -5.35
C PRO A 20 -3.34 -15.35 -4.99
N ASP A 21 -3.95 -16.39 -5.58
CA ASP A 21 -3.59 -17.78 -5.27
C ASP A 21 -2.29 -18.22 -5.98
N SER A 22 -2.00 -17.65 -7.15
CA SER A 22 -0.79 -17.99 -7.92
C SER A 22 0.45 -17.24 -7.44
N THR A 23 0.31 -16.02 -6.91
CA THR A 23 1.44 -15.17 -6.55
C THR A 23 1.15 -14.40 -5.26
N ASP A 24 1.90 -14.69 -4.21
CA ASP A 24 1.80 -14.00 -2.93
C ASP A 24 2.62 -12.71 -2.95
N VAL A 25 1.94 -11.56 -3.01
CA VAL A 25 2.54 -10.23 -2.94
C VAL A 25 1.77 -9.34 -1.97
N THR A 26 2.48 -8.50 -1.23
CA THR A 26 1.89 -7.53 -0.29
C THR A 26 2.18 -6.08 -0.64
N LEU A 27 3.28 -5.82 -1.36
CA LEU A 27 3.70 -4.49 -1.78
C LEU A 27 4.02 -4.51 -3.27
N VAL A 28 3.38 -3.63 -4.04
CA VAL A 28 3.59 -3.49 -5.49
C VAL A 28 4.13 -2.11 -5.79
N MET A 29 5.28 -2.05 -6.43
CA MET A 29 5.95 -0.80 -6.81
C MET A 29 5.82 -0.58 -8.31
N THR A 30 5.54 0.66 -8.72
CA THR A 30 5.43 1.00 -10.14
C THR A 30 6.77 1.29 -10.82
N GLY A 31 7.83 1.52 -10.05
CA GLY A 31 9.12 1.94 -10.60
C GLY A 31 9.12 3.38 -11.12
N GLU A 32 10.07 3.69 -12.00
CA GLU A 32 10.18 4.99 -12.68
C GLU A 32 9.58 4.93 -14.08
N TRP A 33 8.86 5.99 -14.45
CA TRP A 33 8.33 6.22 -15.79
C TRP A 33 8.80 7.58 -16.29
N GLY A 34 9.53 7.58 -17.38
CA GLY A 34 10.07 8.80 -17.98
C GLY A 34 9.02 9.68 -18.68
N ASP A 35 7.87 9.12 -19.02
CA ASP A 35 6.75 9.77 -19.68
C ASP A 35 5.52 9.82 -18.77
N ILE A 36 4.93 11.01 -18.62
CA ILE A 36 3.78 11.27 -17.73
C ILE A 36 2.56 10.44 -18.13
N THR A 37 2.27 10.34 -19.43
CA THR A 37 1.07 9.65 -19.93
C THR A 37 1.17 8.15 -19.76
N SER A 38 2.28 7.55 -20.16
CA SER A 38 2.51 6.11 -19.99
C SER A 38 2.61 5.75 -18.50
N GLY A 39 3.23 6.60 -17.70
CA GLY A 39 3.36 6.45 -16.27
C GLY A 39 2.01 6.43 -15.55
N SER A 40 1.13 7.37 -15.85
CA SER A 40 -0.20 7.43 -15.24
C SER A 40 -1.07 6.22 -15.60
N THR A 41 -1.00 5.74 -16.84
CA THR A 41 -1.73 4.54 -17.29
C THR A 41 -1.30 3.31 -16.50
N VAL A 42 0.00 3.10 -16.32
CA VAL A 42 0.52 1.96 -15.55
C VAL A 42 0.18 2.07 -14.08
N GLN A 43 0.33 3.25 -13.50
CA GLN A 43 -0.03 3.47 -12.10
C GLN A 43 -1.51 3.19 -11.84
N THR A 44 -2.39 3.64 -12.74
CA THR A 44 -3.83 3.34 -12.70
C THR A 44 -4.10 1.85 -12.82
N SER A 45 -3.44 1.13 -13.75
CA SER A 45 -3.58 -0.33 -13.89
C SER A 45 -3.14 -1.07 -12.64
N VAL A 46 -2.03 -0.66 -12.02
CA VAL A 46 -1.55 -1.26 -10.76
C VAL A 46 -2.52 -1.00 -9.61
N ILE A 47 -3.09 0.21 -9.50
CA ILE A 47 -4.13 0.49 -8.49
C ILE A 47 -5.34 -0.41 -8.70
N SER A 48 -5.84 -0.54 -9.94
CA SER A 48 -6.98 -1.39 -10.26
C SER A 48 -6.71 -2.87 -9.93
N MET A 49 -5.50 -3.33 -10.18
CA MET A 49 -5.07 -4.69 -9.83
C MET A 49 -5.10 -4.91 -8.32
N VAL A 50 -4.52 -4.03 -7.51
CA VAL A 50 -4.51 -4.20 -6.04
C VAL A 50 -5.91 -4.03 -5.43
N GLU A 51 -6.77 -3.22 -6.03
CA GLU A 51 -8.18 -3.10 -5.63
C GLU A 51 -8.98 -4.38 -5.90
N THR A 52 -8.66 -5.09 -6.99
CA THR A 52 -9.27 -6.38 -7.32
C THR A 52 -8.75 -7.47 -6.38
N ARG A 53 -7.45 -7.51 -6.15
CA ARG A 53 -6.80 -8.49 -5.27
C ARG A 53 -7.17 -8.31 -3.79
N LYS A 54 -7.19 -7.07 -3.30
CA LYS A 54 -7.43 -6.66 -1.89
C LYS A 54 -6.37 -7.14 -0.87
N ASP A 55 -5.34 -7.84 -1.31
CA ASP A 55 -4.28 -8.42 -0.46
C ASP A 55 -2.93 -7.70 -0.57
N ALA A 56 -2.85 -6.63 -1.36
CA ALA A 56 -1.62 -5.87 -1.61
C ALA A 56 -1.86 -4.36 -1.59
N VAL A 57 -0.78 -3.59 -1.47
CA VAL A 57 -0.76 -2.12 -1.54
C VAL A 57 0.12 -1.67 -2.69
N ALA A 58 -0.41 -0.74 -3.50
CA ALA A 58 0.35 -0.07 -4.56
C ALA A 58 1.15 1.12 -4.01
N LEU A 59 2.44 1.17 -4.31
CA LEU A 59 3.34 2.27 -3.95
C LEU A 59 3.69 3.07 -5.19
N ILE A 60 3.33 4.35 -5.18
CA ILE A 60 3.35 5.21 -6.36
C ILE A 60 4.15 6.47 -6.07
N SER A 61 5.09 6.78 -6.95
CA SER A 61 5.82 8.04 -6.96
C SER A 61 5.42 8.90 -8.16
N PRO A 62 5.47 10.23 -8.05
CA PRO A 62 5.28 11.11 -9.19
C PRO A 62 6.42 10.91 -10.21
N PRO A 63 6.18 11.16 -11.50
CA PRO A 63 7.23 11.15 -12.52
C PRO A 63 8.35 12.13 -12.18
N THR A 64 9.60 11.74 -12.44
CA THR A 64 10.79 12.57 -12.16
C THR A 64 10.70 13.95 -12.81
N SER A 65 10.18 14.03 -14.04
CA SER A 65 9.98 15.29 -14.74
C SER A 65 9.00 16.25 -14.06
N THR A 66 7.99 15.72 -13.38
CA THR A 66 7.01 16.52 -12.62
C THR A 66 7.64 17.15 -11.39
N VAL A 67 8.54 16.42 -10.72
CA VAL A 67 9.19 16.86 -9.48
C VAL A 67 10.35 17.84 -9.75
N LEU A 68 11.10 17.66 -10.83
CA LEU A 68 12.27 18.48 -11.18
C LEU A 68 11.93 19.74 -11.98
N GLY A 69 10.65 19.99 -12.24
CA GLY A 69 10.19 21.20 -12.94
C GLY A 69 10.35 22.47 -12.11
N SER A 70 10.02 23.60 -12.72
CA SER A 70 10.14 24.93 -12.09
C SER A 70 9.15 25.20 -10.94
N ASN A 71 8.02 24.49 -10.93
CA ASN A 71 6.99 24.58 -9.87
C ASN A 71 6.54 23.17 -9.43
N PRO A 72 7.36 22.48 -8.65
CA PRO A 72 7.08 21.09 -8.26
C PRO A 72 5.80 20.92 -7.43
N LEU A 73 5.46 21.88 -6.55
CA LEU A 73 4.22 21.81 -5.77
C LEU A 73 2.99 21.71 -6.67
N SER A 74 2.82 22.66 -7.58
CA SER A 74 1.68 22.69 -8.49
C SER A 74 1.67 21.49 -9.45
N ALA A 75 2.85 21.11 -9.95
CA ALA A 75 2.99 20.00 -10.89
C ALA A 75 2.63 18.64 -10.24
N VAL A 76 3.11 18.37 -9.04
CA VAL A 76 2.79 17.12 -8.30
C VAL A 76 1.30 17.07 -7.93
N VAL A 77 0.74 18.19 -7.45
CA VAL A 77 -0.69 18.29 -7.15
C VAL A 77 -1.53 18.05 -8.40
N SER A 78 -1.21 18.72 -9.51
CA SER A 78 -1.92 18.56 -10.78
C SER A 78 -1.81 17.14 -11.32
N TYR A 79 -0.64 16.50 -11.17
CA TYR A 79 -0.46 15.12 -11.59
C TYR A 79 -1.44 14.18 -10.89
N PHE A 80 -1.53 14.25 -9.58
CA PHE A 80 -2.40 13.36 -8.80
C PHE A 80 -3.89 13.77 -8.80
N ASP A 81 -4.22 15.01 -9.09
CA ASP A 81 -5.61 15.46 -9.15
C ASP A 81 -6.22 15.36 -10.55
N SER A 82 -5.41 15.53 -11.61
CA SER A 82 -5.92 15.68 -13.00
C SER A 82 -5.41 14.59 -13.96
N THR A 83 -4.23 14.01 -13.74
CA THR A 83 -3.64 13.02 -14.64
C THR A 83 -3.84 11.60 -14.12
N MET A 84 -3.43 11.33 -12.88
CA MET A 84 -3.66 10.06 -12.19
C MET A 84 -4.82 10.24 -11.19
N THR A 85 -6.04 10.23 -11.69
CA THR A 85 -7.25 10.60 -10.95
C THR A 85 -7.78 9.48 -10.05
N GLN A 86 -7.34 8.24 -10.23
CA GLN A 86 -7.81 7.11 -9.46
C GLN A 86 -7.37 7.23 -8.00
N LYS A 87 -8.35 7.27 -7.10
CA LYS A 87 -8.13 7.33 -5.65
C LYS A 87 -8.49 5.99 -5.02
N SER A 88 -7.60 5.46 -4.20
CA SER A 88 -7.79 4.16 -3.58
C SER A 88 -7.18 4.12 -2.18
N ASN A 89 -7.81 3.40 -1.26
CA ASN A 89 -7.23 3.10 0.04
C ASN A 89 -6.20 1.95 -0.01
N TYR A 90 -6.06 1.28 -1.17
CA TYR A 90 -4.99 0.32 -1.45
C TYR A 90 -3.77 0.96 -2.13
N ALA A 91 -3.77 2.28 -2.32
CA ALA A 91 -2.66 3.01 -2.90
C ALA A 91 -1.99 3.93 -1.87
N PHE A 92 -0.69 4.01 -1.93
CA PHE A 92 0.14 4.94 -1.16
C PHE A 92 0.98 5.77 -2.12
N VAL A 93 0.91 7.08 -1.98
CA VAL A 93 1.53 8.04 -2.90
C VAL A 93 2.52 8.90 -2.16
N ASP A 94 3.71 9.06 -2.69
CA ASP A 94 4.72 10.00 -2.21
C ASP A 94 4.76 11.29 -3.06
N SER A 95 5.58 12.24 -2.64
CA SER A 95 5.62 13.60 -3.22
C SER A 95 6.94 13.96 -3.88
N ASN A 96 7.93 13.06 -3.93
CA ASN A 96 9.29 13.47 -4.26
C ASN A 96 10.08 12.39 -5.01
N VAL A 97 11.28 12.75 -5.43
CA VAL A 97 12.32 11.85 -5.96
C VAL A 97 13.62 12.12 -5.20
N LYS A 98 14.49 11.14 -5.12
CA LYS A 98 15.82 11.28 -4.50
C LYS A 98 16.94 11.26 -5.53
N TYR A 99 18.03 11.95 -5.23
CA TYR A 99 19.30 11.89 -5.96
C TYR A 99 20.22 10.93 -5.24
N GLN A 100 20.65 9.87 -5.92
CA GLN A 100 21.46 8.81 -5.36
C GLN A 100 22.62 8.45 -6.28
N TYR A 101 23.77 8.07 -5.69
CA TYR A 101 24.89 7.52 -6.42
C TYR A 101 24.65 6.06 -6.81
N ASP A 102 24.73 5.78 -8.12
CA ASP A 102 24.70 4.44 -8.70
C ASP A 102 26.14 3.93 -8.81
N LYS A 103 26.55 3.12 -7.85
CA LYS A 103 27.92 2.56 -7.77
C LYS A 103 28.29 1.63 -8.89
N TYR A 104 27.32 1.06 -9.59
CA TYR A 104 27.57 0.11 -10.68
C TYR A 104 27.87 0.81 -12.01
N ASN A 105 27.31 1.99 -12.20
CA ASN A 105 27.51 2.80 -13.41
C ASN A 105 28.35 4.06 -13.15
N ASP A 106 28.87 4.23 -11.93
CA ASP A 106 29.71 5.35 -11.50
C ASP A 106 29.08 6.72 -11.83
N LYS A 107 27.79 6.88 -11.51
CA LYS A 107 27.06 8.14 -11.75
C LYS A 107 25.91 8.35 -10.79
N TYR A 108 25.55 9.61 -10.62
CA TYR A 108 24.37 9.99 -9.87
C TYR A 108 23.11 9.94 -10.72
N ARG A 109 22.03 9.46 -10.15
CA ARG A 109 20.71 9.37 -10.80
C ARG A 109 19.61 9.90 -9.89
N TRP A 110 18.58 10.42 -10.52
CA TRP A 110 17.30 10.65 -9.87
C TRP A 110 16.51 9.34 -9.86
N LEU A 111 15.98 8.99 -8.71
CA LEU A 111 15.21 7.76 -8.51
C LEU A 111 13.89 8.07 -7.82
N PRO A 112 12.78 7.40 -8.18
CA PRO A 112 11.52 7.49 -7.46
C PRO A 112 11.66 6.87 -6.07
N LEU A 113 10.82 7.30 -5.14
CA LEU A 113 10.88 6.87 -3.73
C LEU A 113 10.05 5.62 -3.44
N ASN A 114 9.22 5.15 -4.38
CA ASN A 114 8.36 3.98 -4.15
C ASN A 114 9.12 2.74 -3.65
N GLY A 115 10.32 2.47 -4.19
CA GLY A 115 11.18 1.39 -3.73
C GLY A 115 11.71 1.58 -2.30
N ASP A 116 12.09 2.82 -1.94
CA ASP A 116 12.51 3.14 -0.57
C ASP A 116 11.35 3.00 0.41
N ILE A 117 10.16 3.44 0.03
CA ILE A 117 8.94 3.33 0.85
C ILE A 117 8.58 1.85 1.06
N ALA A 118 8.69 1.02 0.02
CA ALA A 118 8.55 -0.43 0.17
C ALA A 118 9.55 -0.99 1.17
N GLY A 119 10.82 -0.56 1.08
CA GLY A 119 11.87 -0.94 2.02
C GLY A 119 11.60 -0.46 3.46
N LEU A 120 11.02 0.75 3.64
CA LEU A 120 10.59 1.24 4.96
C LEU A 120 9.46 0.39 5.54
N MET A 121 8.47 0.03 4.72
CA MET A 121 7.36 -0.83 5.14
C MET A 121 7.87 -2.22 5.52
N ALA A 122 8.68 -2.85 4.67
CA ALA A 122 9.26 -4.18 4.95
C ALA A 122 10.15 -4.17 6.21
N ARG A 123 10.95 -3.10 6.41
CA ARG A 123 11.73 -2.96 7.64
C ARG A 123 10.84 -2.80 8.87
N THR A 124 9.77 -2.03 8.76
CA THR A 124 8.81 -1.85 9.86
C THR A 124 8.13 -3.17 10.22
N ASP A 125 7.81 -4.00 9.23
CA ASP A 125 7.22 -5.33 9.42
C ASP A 125 8.17 -6.27 10.16
N ASN A 126 9.46 -6.21 9.81
CA ASN A 126 10.49 -7.04 10.43
C ASN A 126 10.83 -6.57 11.85
N ASP A 127 10.94 -5.27 12.10
CA ASP A 127 11.36 -4.69 13.37
C ASP A 127 10.22 -4.59 14.39
N ARG A 128 8.99 -4.55 13.91
CA ARG A 128 7.76 -4.37 14.69
C ARG A 128 6.65 -5.25 14.13
N ASP A 129 5.68 -4.61 13.47
CA ASP A 129 4.54 -5.26 12.84
C ASP A 129 3.96 -4.38 11.74
N PRO A 130 3.22 -4.93 10.78
CA PRO A 130 2.63 -4.20 9.66
C PRO A 130 1.63 -3.10 10.02
N TRP A 131 1.05 -3.15 11.21
CA TRP A 131 0.13 -2.13 11.72
C TRP A 131 0.80 -0.93 12.37
N PHE A 132 2.14 -0.91 12.41
CA PHE A 132 2.85 0.30 12.79
C PHE A 132 3.06 1.21 11.59
N SER A 133 2.91 2.53 11.78
CA SER A 133 3.17 3.50 10.71
C SER A 133 4.64 3.45 10.29
N PRO A 134 4.95 3.34 8.99
CA PRO A 134 6.32 3.38 8.47
C PRO A 134 6.90 4.81 8.46
N ALA A 135 6.12 5.82 8.77
CA ALA A 135 6.51 7.23 8.74
C ALA A 135 7.13 7.72 10.05
N GLY A 136 7.73 8.91 10.00
CA GLY A 136 8.27 9.61 11.15
C GLY A 136 9.75 9.34 11.42
N PHE A 137 10.31 10.06 12.38
CA PHE A 137 11.77 10.06 12.66
C PHE A 137 12.32 8.70 13.11
N ASN A 138 11.50 7.87 13.75
CA ASN A 138 11.96 6.58 14.26
C ASN A 138 12.06 5.49 13.18
N ARG A 139 11.17 5.50 12.19
CA ARG A 139 11.05 4.44 11.18
C ARG A 139 11.12 4.95 9.75
N GLY A 140 10.71 6.19 9.49
CA GLY A 140 10.59 6.76 8.16
C GLY A 140 11.87 7.33 7.55
N VAL A 141 13.05 7.07 8.12
CA VAL A 141 14.33 7.57 7.59
C VAL A 141 14.70 6.82 6.32
N ILE A 142 14.81 7.57 5.22
CA ILE A 142 15.23 7.09 3.89
C ILE A 142 16.75 7.18 3.82
N LYS A 143 17.39 6.06 3.53
CA LYS A 143 18.84 5.96 3.40
C LYS A 143 19.32 6.27 1.98
N ASN A 144 20.62 6.56 1.84
CA ASN A 144 21.28 6.78 0.55
C ASN A 144 20.63 7.88 -0.30
N SER A 145 20.11 8.94 0.31
CA SER A 145 19.63 10.13 -0.36
C SER A 145 20.64 11.27 -0.21
N VAL A 146 21.22 11.73 -1.31
CA VAL A 146 22.12 12.89 -1.32
C VAL A 146 21.31 14.17 -1.20
N LYS A 147 20.21 14.26 -1.98
CA LYS A 147 19.25 15.34 -1.93
C LYS A 147 17.91 14.88 -2.51
N LEU A 148 16.87 15.63 -2.19
CA LEU A 148 15.53 15.47 -2.79
C LEU A 148 15.39 16.33 -4.04
N GLY A 149 14.38 16.01 -4.87
CA GLY A 149 14.05 16.77 -6.07
C GLY A 149 13.58 18.20 -5.77
N TRP A 150 12.87 18.36 -4.66
CA TRP A 150 12.49 19.67 -4.14
C TRP A 150 12.34 19.69 -2.63
N ASP A 151 12.60 20.83 -2.00
CA ASP A 151 12.51 21.02 -0.56
C ASP A 151 11.10 21.47 -0.17
N GLN A 152 10.46 20.71 0.68
CA GLN A 152 9.08 20.92 1.11
C GLN A 152 9.04 21.75 2.41
N THR A 153 8.65 23.00 2.29
CA THR A 153 8.36 23.86 3.45
C THR A 153 7.09 23.37 4.17
N LYS A 154 6.81 23.92 5.35
CA LYS A 154 5.58 23.60 6.09
C LYS A 154 4.33 23.92 5.24
N VAL A 155 4.30 25.07 4.55
CA VAL A 155 3.17 25.47 3.70
C VAL A 155 2.93 24.47 2.56
N HIS A 156 4.01 23.96 1.96
CA HIS A 156 3.91 22.95 0.91
C HIS A 156 3.28 21.65 1.46
N ARG A 157 3.71 21.20 2.64
CA ARG A 157 3.15 19.99 3.29
C ARG A 157 1.68 20.16 3.68
N ASP A 158 1.32 21.34 4.20
CA ASP A 158 -0.06 21.67 4.54
C ASP A 158 -0.98 21.70 3.30
N THR A 159 -0.41 21.89 2.10
CA THR A 159 -1.14 21.85 0.83
C THR A 159 -1.29 20.41 0.29
N ILE A 160 -0.23 19.59 0.32
CA ILE A 160 -0.24 18.27 -0.32
C ILE A 160 -0.85 17.19 0.57
N TYR A 161 -0.65 17.25 1.89
CA TYR A 161 -1.09 16.20 2.81
C TYR A 161 -2.62 16.02 2.87
N PRO A 162 -3.45 17.10 2.87
CA PRO A 162 -4.90 16.94 2.76
C PRO A 162 -5.37 16.27 1.46
N LYS A 163 -4.57 16.35 0.40
CA LYS A 163 -4.81 15.70 -0.90
C LYS A 163 -4.37 14.23 -0.93
N ALA A 164 -4.01 13.68 0.23
CA ALA A 164 -3.52 12.31 0.37
C ALA A 164 -2.23 12.02 -0.43
N ILE A 165 -1.35 13.02 -0.52
CA ILE A 165 0.00 12.92 -1.04
C ILE A 165 0.95 13.01 0.16
N ASN A 166 1.76 11.98 0.39
CA ASN A 166 2.60 11.90 1.58
C ASN A 166 3.91 12.69 1.39
N PRO A 167 4.19 13.65 2.27
CA PRO A 167 5.42 14.42 2.20
C PRO A 167 6.66 13.57 2.47
N VAL A 168 7.72 13.80 1.71
CA VAL A 168 9.06 13.32 2.01
C VAL A 168 9.98 14.52 2.11
N VAL A 169 10.60 14.70 3.26
CA VAL A 169 11.27 15.96 3.64
C VAL A 169 12.66 15.66 4.20
N THR A 170 13.63 16.52 3.89
CA THR A 170 14.93 16.49 4.55
C THR A 170 14.92 17.46 5.73
N PHE A 171 15.14 16.94 6.93
CA PHE A 171 15.27 17.73 8.15
C PHE A 171 16.74 17.87 8.54
N PRO A 172 17.19 19.07 8.91
CA PRO A 172 18.56 19.27 9.40
C PRO A 172 18.85 18.35 10.60
N GLY A 173 19.95 17.62 10.51
CA GLY A 173 20.37 16.68 11.57
C GLY A 173 19.60 15.36 11.67
N GLN A 174 18.50 15.20 10.93
CA GLN A 174 17.66 13.98 10.94
C GLN A 174 17.67 13.22 9.61
N GLY A 175 18.16 13.88 8.54
CA GLY A 175 18.17 13.31 7.19
C GLY A 175 16.82 13.38 6.47
N THR A 176 16.69 12.57 5.42
CA THR A 176 15.47 12.48 4.62
C THR A 176 14.48 11.54 5.28
N VAL A 177 13.25 12.00 5.50
CA VAL A 177 12.22 11.28 6.26
C VAL A 177 10.91 11.26 5.51
N LEU A 178 10.25 10.10 5.46
CA LEU A 178 8.85 9.99 5.11
C LEU A 178 7.99 10.58 6.24
N TYR A 179 7.28 11.66 5.94
CA TYR A 179 6.56 12.46 6.94
C TYR A 179 5.03 12.44 6.72
N GLY A 180 4.51 11.32 6.24
CA GLY A 180 3.08 11.09 6.05
C GLY A 180 2.77 9.60 5.92
N ASP A 181 1.55 9.21 6.30
CA ASP A 181 1.10 7.82 6.35
C ASP A 181 -0.32 7.63 5.80
N ARG A 182 -0.81 8.56 4.96
CA ARG A 182 -2.14 8.49 4.37
C ARG A 182 -2.18 7.57 3.16
N THR A 183 -3.25 6.78 3.06
CA THR A 183 -3.63 6.13 1.79
C THR A 183 -4.13 7.17 0.80
N HIS A 184 -4.07 6.86 -0.50
CA HIS A 184 -4.47 7.79 -1.55
C HIS A 184 -5.99 7.86 -1.70
N THR A 185 -6.68 8.20 -0.61
CA THR A 185 -8.13 8.44 -0.58
C THR A 185 -8.43 9.83 -0.06
N THR A 186 -9.42 10.48 -0.67
CA THR A 186 -9.90 11.80 -0.23
C THR A 186 -11.13 11.71 0.66
N LYS A 187 -11.81 10.57 0.66
CA LYS A 187 -12.98 10.34 1.51
C LYS A 187 -12.52 9.97 2.93
N PRO A 188 -13.03 10.62 3.98
CA PRO A 188 -12.79 10.20 5.35
C PRO A 188 -13.22 8.74 5.55
N SER A 189 -12.32 7.91 6.02
CA SER A 189 -12.55 6.48 6.23
C SER A 189 -11.61 5.96 7.32
N ALA A 190 -11.97 4.86 7.96
CA ALA A 190 -11.08 4.12 8.85
C ALA A 190 -9.79 3.66 8.12
N PHE A 191 -9.85 3.53 6.80
CA PHE A 191 -8.75 3.12 5.94
C PHE A 191 -7.98 4.30 5.30
N ASP A 192 -8.11 5.50 5.82
CA ASP A 192 -7.34 6.66 5.33
C ASP A 192 -5.87 6.65 5.79
N ARG A 193 -5.49 5.68 6.64
CA ARG A 193 -4.13 5.45 7.12
C ARG A 193 -3.60 4.12 6.62
N ILE A 194 -2.35 4.16 6.13
CA ILE A 194 -1.72 2.97 5.52
C ILE A 194 -1.50 1.84 6.54
N ASN A 195 -1.20 2.17 7.79
CA ASN A 195 -1.02 1.19 8.84
C ASN A 195 -2.32 0.43 9.14
N VAL A 196 -3.46 1.10 9.15
CA VAL A 196 -4.78 0.48 9.34
C VAL A 196 -5.13 -0.41 8.14
N ARG A 197 -4.93 0.09 6.90
CA ARG A 197 -5.17 -0.72 5.70
C ARG A 197 -4.30 -1.97 5.69
N ARG A 198 -3.04 -1.86 6.04
CA ARG A 198 -2.13 -3.02 6.09
C ARG A 198 -2.47 -4.00 7.20
N LEU A 199 -2.92 -3.52 8.36
CA LEU A 199 -3.48 -4.37 9.41
C LEU A 199 -4.62 -5.24 8.86
N PHE A 200 -5.62 -4.62 8.22
CA PHE A 200 -6.77 -5.37 7.70
C PHE A 200 -6.39 -6.33 6.57
N ILE A 201 -5.48 -5.96 5.67
CA ILE A 201 -4.97 -6.89 4.65
C ILE A 201 -4.40 -8.17 5.30
N ILE A 202 -3.63 -8.03 6.37
CA ILE A 202 -3.02 -9.18 7.05
C ILE A 202 -4.08 -9.99 7.80
N LEU A 203 -5.02 -9.33 8.49
CA LEU A 203 -6.12 -10.02 9.16
C LEU A 203 -6.97 -10.81 8.17
N GLU A 204 -7.43 -10.16 7.09
CA GLU A 204 -8.23 -10.78 6.05
C GLU A 204 -7.50 -11.97 5.41
N LYS A 205 -6.21 -11.82 5.07
CA LYS A 205 -5.41 -12.86 4.45
C LYS A 205 -5.16 -14.05 5.39
N SER A 206 -4.86 -13.79 6.65
CA SER A 206 -4.61 -14.85 7.65
C SER A 206 -5.88 -15.63 7.95
N ILE A 207 -7.02 -14.94 8.13
CA ILE A 207 -8.31 -15.55 8.37
C ILE A 207 -8.78 -16.33 7.13
N ALA A 208 -8.64 -15.76 5.93
CA ALA A 208 -8.98 -16.46 4.68
C ALA A 208 -8.14 -17.73 4.49
N THR A 209 -6.86 -17.70 4.85
CA THR A 209 -6.01 -18.90 4.82
C THR A 209 -6.48 -19.95 5.82
N ALA A 210 -6.87 -19.54 7.03
CA ALA A 210 -7.44 -20.44 8.03
C ALA A 210 -8.79 -21.03 7.56
N ALA A 211 -9.63 -20.21 6.93
CA ALA A 211 -10.92 -20.63 6.39
C ALA A 211 -10.81 -21.68 5.27
N LYS A 212 -9.69 -21.71 4.52
CA LYS A 212 -9.46 -22.76 3.50
C LYS A 212 -9.50 -24.19 4.07
N PHE A 213 -9.18 -24.35 5.35
CA PHE A 213 -9.23 -25.68 6.01
C PHE A 213 -10.64 -26.11 6.42
N THR A 214 -11.62 -25.18 6.41
CA THR A 214 -13.04 -25.51 6.67
C THR A 214 -13.85 -25.72 5.37
N LEU A 215 -13.22 -25.54 4.21
CA LEU A 215 -13.86 -25.82 2.92
C LEU A 215 -14.22 -27.33 2.83
N PHE A 216 -15.42 -27.60 2.36
CA PHE A 216 -15.99 -28.94 2.21
C PHE A 216 -16.35 -29.64 3.53
N GLU A 217 -16.22 -28.98 4.67
CA GLU A 217 -16.74 -29.46 5.95
C GLU A 217 -18.22 -29.11 6.12
N PHE A 218 -18.92 -29.83 6.99
CA PHE A 218 -20.32 -29.51 7.29
C PHE A 218 -20.44 -28.21 8.05
N ASN A 219 -21.43 -27.39 7.73
CA ASN A 219 -21.76 -26.19 8.50
C ASN A 219 -22.56 -26.56 9.75
N ASP A 220 -21.92 -27.15 10.74
CA ASP A 220 -22.50 -27.53 12.02
C ASP A 220 -21.86 -26.76 13.19
N ALA A 221 -22.41 -26.90 14.37
CA ALA A 221 -21.93 -26.23 15.58
C ALA A 221 -20.48 -26.61 15.94
N PHE A 222 -20.06 -27.82 15.57
CA PHE A 222 -18.70 -28.29 15.84
C PHE A 222 -17.68 -27.59 14.94
N THR A 223 -17.92 -27.53 13.63
CA THR A 223 -17.04 -26.85 12.68
C THR A 223 -16.96 -25.35 12.97
N ARG A 224 -18.08 -24.70 13.29
CA ARG A 224 -18.13 -23.30 13.71
C ARG A 224 -17.29 -23.04 14.97
N SER A 225 -17.40 -23.92 15.98
CA SER A 225 -16.60 -23.80 17.19
C SER A 225 -15.11 -24.02 16.93
N GLN A 226 -14.74 -24.96 16.07
CA GLN A 226 -13.33 -25.17 15.66
C GLN A 226 -12.76 -23.94 14.96
N PHE A 227 -13.52 -23.33 14.03
CA PHE A 227 -13.08 -22.11 13.34
C PHE A 227 -12.89 -20.94 14.32
N THR A 228 -13.84 -20.71 15.21
CA THR A 228 -13.72 -19.70 16.27
C THR A 228 -12.50 -19.93 17.15
N ALA A 229 -12.27 -21.17 17.59
CA ALA A 229 -11.10 -21.55 18.40
C ALA A 229 -9.76 -21.37 17.66
N LEU A 230 -9.76 -21.37 16.33
CA LEU A 230 -8.58 -21.10 15.50
C LEU A 230 -8.32 -19.60 15.34
N VAL A 231 -9.37 -18.80 15.14
CA VAL A 231 -9.26 -17.36 14.84
C VAL A 231 -9.06 -16.51 16.11
N GLU A 232 -9.74 -16.83 17.21
CA GLU A 232 -9.65 -16.04 18.45
C GLU A 232 -8.22 -15.90 19.02
N PRO A 233 -7.38 -16.94 19.13
CA PRO A 233 -6.02 -16.78 19.62
C PRO A 233 -5.18 -15.85 18.77
N PHE A 234 -5.33 -15.91 17.44
CA PHE A 234 -4.65 -15.02 16.51
C PHE A 234 -5.05 -13.55 16.73
N LEU A 235 -6.35 -13.27 16.82
CA LEU A 235 -6.84 -11.90 17.09
C LEU A 235 -6.41 -11.41 18.48
N ARG A 236 -6.35 -12.30 19.47
CA ARG A 236 -5.87 -11.99 20.82
C ARG A 236 -4.38 -11.65 20.82
N GLU A 237 -3.57 -12.32 20.01
CA GLU A 237 -2.16 -11.98 19.79
C GLU A 237 -2.03 -10.60 19.17
N VAL A 238 -2.78 -10.30 18.08
CA VAL A 238 -2.79 -9.00 17.42
C VAL A 238 -3.20 -7.88 18.38
N LYS A 239 -4.20 -8.14 19.25
CA LYS A 239 -4.61 -7.22 20.34
C LYS A 239 -3.46 -7.00 21.33
N GLY A 240 -2.79 -8.05 21.76
CA GLY A 240 -1.63 -7.98 22.66
C GLY A 240 -0.46 -7.18 22.08
N ARG A 241 -0.28 -7.25 20.77
CA ARG A 241 0.74 -6.51 20.01
C ARG A 241 0.26 -5.11 19.55
N ARG A 242 -0.84 -4.59 20.09
CA ARG A 242 -1.40 -3.25 19.84
C ARG A 242 -1.93 -3.04 18.42
N GLY A 243 -2.31 -4.08 17.70
CA GLY A 243 -2.90 -3.97 16.37
C GLY A 243 -4.34 -3.51 16.42
N ILE A 244 -5.12 -4.04 17.38
CA ILE A 244 -6.53 -3.73 17.59
C ILE A 244 -6.81 -3.49 19.07
N TYR A 245 -7.84 -2.71 19.36
CA TYR A 245 -8.27 -2.46 20.76
C TYR A 245 -9.15 -3.57 21.29
N ASP A 246 -10.08 -4.04 20.46
CA ASP A 246 -10.99 -5.13 20.80
C ASP A 246 -11.45 -5.87 19.54
N PHE A 247 -11.97 -7.07 19.71
CA PHE A 247 -12.51 -7.88 18.63
C PHE A 247 -13.66 -8.75 19.13
N LEU A 248 -14.52 -9.13 18.22
CA LEU A 248 -15.58 -10.10 18.42
C LEU A 248 -15.58 -11.05 17.22
N VAL A 249 -15.53 -12.34 17.48
CA VAL A 249 -15.72 -13.37 16.45
C VAL A 249 -17.12 -13.93 16.62
N VAL A 250 -17.94 -13.77 15.59
CA VAL A 250 -19.29 -14.33 15.55
C VAL A 250 -19.33 -15.38 14.45
N CYS A 251 -19.46 -16.62 14.82
CA CYS A 251 -19.62 -17.77 13.94
C CYS A 251 -20.54 -18.76 14.63
N ASP A 252 -21.80 -18.41 14.74
CA ASP A 252 -22.83 -19.16 15.44
C ASP A 252 -24.13 -19.25 14.61
N GLU A 253 -25.24 -19.60 15.24
CA GLU A 253 -26.54 -19.72 14.58
C GLU A 253 -27.15 -18.38 14.19
N THR A 254 -26.64 -17.26 14.71
CA THR A 254 -27.16 -15.93 14.41
C THR A 254 -26.76 -15.46 13.03
N ASN A 255 -25.54 -15.81 12.59
CA ASN A 255 -25.04 -15.50 11.23
C ASN A 255 -25.12 -16.71 10.29
N ASN A 256 -25.07 -17.94 10.79
CA ASN A 256 -25.29 -19.17 10.02
C ASN A 256 -26.74 -19.66 10.19
N THR A 257 -27.69 -18.91 9.64
CA THR A 257 -29.11 -19.27 9.66
C THR A 257 -29.38 -20.49 8.76
N PRO A 258 -30.54 -21.20 8.93
CA PRO A 258 -30.89 -22.31 8.04
C PRO A 258 -30.83 -21.96 6.55
N ALA A 259 -31.20 -20.74 6.18
CA ALA A 259 -31.13 -20.27 4.79
C ALA A 259 -29.67 -20.17 4.25
N VAL A 260 -28.73 -19.80 5.09
CA VAL A 260 -27.29 -19.75 4.76
C VAL A 260 -26.74 -21.18 4.61
N VAL A 261 -27.15 -22.08 5.52
CA VAL A 261 -26.75 -23.49 5.46
C VAL A 261 -27.32 -24.16 4.21
N ASP A 262 -28.59 -23.89 3.88
CA ASP A 262 -29.25 -24.41 2.67
C ASP A 262 -28.61 -23.87 1.37
N ALA A 263 -28.04 -22.67 1.41
CA ALA A 263 -27.28 -22.09 0.31
C ALA A 263 -25.83 -22.66 0.18
N ASN A 264 -25.44 -23.59 1.06
CA ASN A 264 -24.07 -24.10 1.19
C ASN A 264 -23.02 -23.02 1.48
N GLU A 265 -23.41 -21.99 2.22
CA GLU A 265 -22.53 -20.91 2.66
C GLU A 265 -22.12 -21.12 4.13
N PHE A 266 -20.95 -20.56 4.48
CA PHE A 266 -20.40 -20.54 5.85
C PHE A 266 -19.99 -19.11 6.18
N VAL A 267 -20.54 -18.51 7.24
CA VAL A 267 -20.38 -17.10 7.60
C VAL A 267 -19.85 -16.92 9.02
#